data_3f894de8a41b388eff6dbdcf008f220c
#
_entry.id   3f894de8a41b388eff6dbdcf008f220c
#
_cell.length_a   1.000
_cell.length_b   1.000
_cell.length_c   1.000
_cell.angle_alpha   90.00
_cell.angle_beta   90.00
_cell.angle_gamma   90.00
#
_symmetry.space_group_name_H-M   'P 1'
#
loop_
_entity.id
_entity.type
_entity.pdbx_description
1 polymer ?
#
loop_
_entity_poly.entity_id
_entity_poly.type
_entity_poly.pdbx_seq_one_letter_code
_entity_poly.pdbx_strand_id
1 'polypeptide(L)'
;MHRVCVVAAAIIVASVLPDKATAQLASRPAAEWTKTLESPERIAGLRTGEVIAKLNLKPTDVVADLGAGTGLFSLPLARAVPSGRVYSVELDEGFLTQIRSKAKTENVTNIVPVLGKFTDPSLPARDVDVAFFHDVLHHVENRAAYLKSVASYLKPGGRIVVIEFNPGDSPHKAEPSLIVSREQTAGWMAESGLVPDADIQLFPDKYFVVYRRK
;
A
#
# COMPACT_ATOMS: atom_id res chain seq x y z
N MET A 1 -56.30 -25.80 -27.93
CA MET A 1 -55.62 -25.98 -26.59
C MET A 1 -54.15 -25.71 -26.74
N HIS A 2 -53.70 -24.53 -26.44
CA HIS A 2 -52.29 -24.15 -26.53
C HIS A 2 -51.69 -24.24 -25.11
N ARG A 3 -50.69 -25.11 -24.95
CA ARG A 3 -49.92 -25.21 -23.69
C ARG A 3 -48.78 -24.21 -23.76
N VAL A 4 -48.78 -23.23 -22.86
CA VAL A 4 -47.67 -22.32 -22.65
C VAL A 4 -46.70 -22.99 -21.67
N CYS A 5 -45.47 -23.29 -22.12
CA CYS A 5 -44.40 -23.71 -21.23
C CYS A 5 -43.74 -22.46 -20.65
N VAL A 6 -43.85 -22.27 -19.35
CA VAL A 6 -43.10 -21.25 -18.62
C VAL A 6 -41.75 -21.85 -18.24
N VAL A 7 -40.67 -21.33 -18.82
CA VAL A 7 -39.30 -21.66 -18.42
C VAL A 7 -38.90 -20.71 -17.29
N ALA A 8 -38.79 -21.24 -16.09
CA ALA A 8 -38.25 -20.49 -14.95
C ALA A 8 -36.71 -20.44 -15.07
N ALA A 9 -36.14 -19.27 -15.33
CA ALA A 9 -34.72 -19.06 -15.27
C ALA A 9 -34.28 -18.90 -13.80
N ALA A 10 -33.55 -19.88 -13.29
CA ALA A 10 -32.93 -19.80 -11.97
C ALA A 10 -31.71 -18.84 -12.05
N ILE A 11 -31.81 -17.69 -11.41
CA ILE A 11 -30.68 -16.78 -11.23
C ILE A 11 -29.79 -17.37 -10.13
N ILE A 12 -28.63 -17.94 -10.50
CA ILE A 12 -27.60 -18.36 -9.56
C ILE A 12 -26.87 -17.08 -9.12
N VAL A 13 -27.19 -16.58 -7.94
CA VAL A 13 -26.39 -15.57 -7.27
C VAL A 13 -25.17 -16.27 -6.71
N ALA A 14 -24.05 -16.18 -7.40
CA ALA A 14 -22.77 -16.61 -6.86
C ALA A 14 -22.39 -15.68 -5.71
N SER A 15 -22.54 -16.14 -4.48
CA SER A 15 -21.99 -15.47 -3.30
C SER A 15 -20.46 -15.57 -3.37
N VAL A 16 -19.80 -14.49 -3.76
CA VAL A 16 -18.33 -14.36 -3.65
C VAL A 16 -18.02 -14.27 -2.16
N LEU A 17 -17.52 -15.36 -1.58
CA LEU A 17 -16.97 -15.34 -0.23
C LEU A 17 -15.75 -14.41 -0.25
N PRO A 18 -15.60 -13.52 0.75
CA PRO A 18 -14.39 -12.69 0.85
C PRO A 18 -13.18 -13.60 1.02
N ASP A 19 -12.09 -13.28 0.31
CA ASP A 19 -10.84 -14.01 0.43
C ASP A 19 -10.24 -13.81 1.84
N LYS A 20 -9.38 -14.74 2.28
CA LYS A 20 -8.86 -14.77 3.66
C LYS A 20 -8.12 -13.49 4.05
N ALA A 21 -7.47 -12.81 3.10
CA ALA A 21 -6.77 -11.55 3.35
C ALA A 21 -7.74 -10.39 3.66
N THR A 22 -8.85 -10.30 2.90
CA THR A 22 -9.95 -9.35 3.19
C THR A 22 -10.59 -9.61 4.54
N ALA A 23 -10.76 -10.89 4.89
CA ALA A 23 -11.31 -11.26 6.19
C ALA A 23 -10.38 -10.87 7.35
N GLN A 24 -9.06 -10.94 7.16
CA GLN A 24 -8.08 -10.59 8.20
C GLN A 24 -8.02 -9.09 8.47
N LEU A 25 -7.98 -8.24 7.42
CA LEU A 25 -7.98 -6.78 7.56
C LEU A 25 -9.31 -6.24 8.09
N ALA A 26 -10.44 -6.86 7.70
CA ALA A 26 -11.78 -6.50 8.19
C ALA A 26 -12.13 -7.10 9.57
N SER A 27 -11.29 -7.98 10.12
CA SER A 27 -11.60 -8.74 11.33
C SER A 27 -11.55 -7.93 12.61
N ARG A 28 -10.90 -6.75 12.61
CA ARG A 28 -10.74 -5.88 13.79
C ARG A 28 -10.94 -4.42 13.43
N PRO A 29 -11.56 -3.61 14.31
CA PRO A 29 -11.62 -2.15 14.14
C PRO A 29 -10.22 -1.52 14.06
N ALA A 30 -10.07 -0.43 13.32
CA ALA A 30 -8.81 0.33 13.19
C ALA A 30 -8.19 0.67 14.57
N ALA A 31 -9.01 0.97 15.57
CA ALA A 31 -8.55 1.28 16.94
C ALA A 31 -7.84 0.10 17.64
N GLU A 32 -8.18 -1.14 17.32
CA GLU A 32 -7.48 -2.31 17.86
C GLU A 32 -6.18 -2.57 17.13
N TRP A 33 -6.18 -2.42 15.80
CA TRP A 33 -4.99 -2.50 14.98
C TRP A 33 -3.96 -1.44 15.39
N THR A 34 -4.40 -0.23 15.75
CA THR A 34 -3.52 0.86 16.19
C THR A 34 -2.58 0.42 17.31
N LYS A 35 -3.05 -0.36 18.28
CA LYS A 35 -2.21 -0.87 19.38
C LYS A 35 -1.03 -1.71 18.88
N THR A 36 -1.26 -2.53 17.86
CA THR A 36 -0.22 -3.36 17.24
C THR A 36 0.69 -2.52 16.35
N LEU A 37 0.11 -1.65 15.51
CA LEU A 37 0.86 -0.85 14.56
C LEU A 37 1.73 0.21 15.22
N GLU A 38 1.35 0.69 16.42
CA GLU A 38 2.05 1.72 17.18
C GLU A 38 2.76 1.16 18.42
N SER A 39 3.02 -0.16 18.49
CA SER A 39 3.85 -0.67 19.57
C SER A 39 5.25 -0.05 19.51
N PRO A 40 5.90 0.23 20.66
CA PRO A 40 7.22 0.84 20.70
C PRO A 40 8.26 0.05 19.89
N GLU A 41 8.22 -1.28 19.96
CA GLU A 41 9.12 -2.17 19.23
C GLU A 41 8.95 -2.04 17.73
N ARG A 42 7.69 -2.00 17.26
CA ARG A 42 7.39 -1.82 15.85
C ARG A 42 7.86 -0.45 15.36
N ILE A 43 7.52 0.63 16.07
CA ILE A 43 7.93 2.00 15.72
C ILE A 43 9.45 2.08 15.60
N ALA A 44 10.20 1.53 16.55
CA ALA A 44 11.66 1.51 16.51
C ALA A 44 12.18 0.73 15.29
N GLY A 45 11.55 -0.43 14.98
CA GLY A 45 11.91 -1.27 13.84
C GLY A 45 11.63 -0.65 12.47
N LEU A 46 10.70 0.33 12.37
CA LEU A 46 10.40 1.01 11.10
C LEU A 46 11.56 1.87 10.59
N ARG A 47 12.45 2.35 11.45
CA ARG A 47 13.59 3.23 11.09
C ARG A 47 13.16 4.41 10.21
N THR A 48 12.00 5.00 10.51
CA THR A 48 11.28 5.95 9.64
C THR A 48 12.18 7.08 9.12
N GLY A 49 13.00 7.70 10.00
CA GLY A 49 13.89 8.78 9.60
C GLY A 49 14.93 8.35 8.56
N GLU A 50 15.48 7.14 8.71
CA GLU A 50 16.47 6.59 7.78
C GLU A 50 15.83 6.19 6.45
N VAL A 51 14.62 5.60 6.49
CA VAL A 51 13.84 5.32 5.28
C VAL A 51 13.59 6.60 4.50
N ILE A 52 13.06 7.64 5.14
CA ILE A 52 12.80 8.95 4.49
C ILE A 52 14.06 9.51 3.85
N ALA A 53 15.20 9.47 4.56
CA ALA A 53 16.48 9.94 4.02
C ALA A 53 16.91 9.14 2.77
N LYS A 54 16.68 7.82 2.75
CA LYS A 54 17.01 6.95 1.60
C LYS A 54 16.07 7.13 0.42
N LEU A 55 14.85 7.62 0.63
CA LEU A 55 13.92 7.92 -0.46
C LEU A 55 14.41 9.07 -1.35
N ASN A 56 15.31 9.92 -0.88
CA ASN A 56 15.85 11.06 -1.65
C ASN A 56 14.74 11.88 -2.32
N LEU A 57 13.77 12.32 -1.50
CA LEU A 57 12.60 13.09 -1.93
C LEU A 57 13.00 14.54 -2.24
N LYS A 58 12.38 15.10 -3.27
CA LYS A 58 12.41 16.53 -3.53
C LYS A 58 11.29 17.22 -2.74
N PRO A 59 11.48 18.46 -2.29
CA PRO A 59 10.44 19.21 -1.56
C PRO A 59 9.10 19.32 -2.29
N THR A 60 9.09 19.16 -3.60
CA THR A 60 7.92 19.27 -4.48
C THR A 60 7.31 17.92 -4.90
N ASP A 61 7.89 16.80 -4.47
CA ASP A 61 7.42 15.47 -4.88
C ASP A 61 6.00 15.22 -4.39
N VAL A 62 5.24 14.50 -5.21
CA VAL A 62 3.95 13.90 -4.84
C VAL A 62 4.19 12.45 -4.47
N VAL A 63 3.90 12.10 -3.23
CA VAL A 63 4.11 10.75 -2.70
C VAL A 63 2.76 10.06 -2.48
N ALA A 64 2.62 8.81 -2.89
CA ALA A 64 1.50 7.96 -2.51
C ALA A 64 1.99 6.95 -1.46
N ASP A 65 1.54 7.09 -0.22
CA ASP A 65 1.77 6.16 0.90
C ASP A 65 0.67 5.10 0.87
N LEU A 66 0.99 3.92 0.34
CA LEU A 66 0.03 2.85 0.04
C LEU A 66 -0.05 1.87 1.21
N GLY A 67 -1.23 1.75 1.80
CA GLY A 67 -1.43 1.06 3.08
C GLY A 67 -0.85 1.88 4.24
N ALA A 68 -1.24 3.16 4.30
CA ALA A 68 -0.69 4.14 5.22
C ALA A 68 -0.89 3.80 6.72
N GLY A 69 -1.83 2.89 7.05
CA GLY A 69 -2.14 2.49 8.41
C GLY A 69 -2.50 3.71 9.27
N THR A 70 -1.82 3.83 10.40
CA THR A 70 -2.04 4.95 11.33
C THR A 70 -1.30 6.24 10.94
N GLY A 71 -0.63 6.28 9.76
CA GLY A 71 0.09 7.44 9.24
C GLY A 71 1.53 7.58 9.74
N LEU A 72 2.15 6.51 10.23
CA LEU A 72 3.53 6.53 10.74
C LEU A 72 4.55 6.94 9.68
N PHE A 73 4.28 6.70 8.40
CA PHE A 73 5.07 7.22 7.30
C PHE A 73 4.43 8.48 6.68
N SER A 74 3.10 8.58 6.61
CA SER A 74 2.41 9.70 5.96
C SER A 74 2.88 11.07 6.50
N LEU A 75 2.97 11.23 7.83
CA LEU A 75 3.36 12.51 8.44
C LEU A 75 4.84 12.86 8.16
N PRO A 76 5.82 11.96 8.40
CA PRO A 76 7.21 12.22 8.03
C PRO A 76 7.42 12.46 6.53
N LEU A 77 6.73 11.72 5.65
CA LEU A 77 6.74 11.95 4.20
C LEU A 77 6.24 13.36 3.87
N ALA A 78 5.13 13.79 4.45
CA ALA A 78 4.58 15.12 4.22
C ALA A 78 5.52 16.24 4.64
N ARG A 79 6.25 16.07 5.75
CA ARG A 79 7.29 17.00 6.17
C ARG A 79 8.49 17.03 5.22
N ALA A 80 8.82 15.90 4.60
CA ALA A 80 9.92 15.81 3.64
C ALA A 80 9.58 16.47 2.30
N VAL A 81 8.27 16.62 1.97
CA VAL A 81 7.80 17.24 0.72
C VAL A 81 6.91 18.48 0.99
N PRO A 82 7.44 19.53 1.65
CA PRO A 82 6.62 20.64 2.15
C PRO A 82 5.93 21.47 1.05
N SER A 83 6.43 21.43 -0.17
CA SER A 83 5.83 22.06 -1.37
C SER A 83 5.13 21.05 -2.29
N GLY A 84 5.16 19.80 -1.92
CA GLY A 84 4.47 18.68 -2.58
C GLY A 84 3.23 18.26 -1.80
N ARG A 85 2.88 16.96 -1.90
CA ARG A 85 1.75 16.39 -1.15
C ARG A 85 1.96 14.89 -0.90
N VAL A 86 1.23 14.36 0.07
CA VAL A 86 1.17 12.93 0.34
C VAL A 86 -0.27 12.45 0.20
N TYR A 87 -0.52 11.52 -0.70
CA TYR A 87 -1.74 10.74 -0.75
C TYR A 87 -1.59 9.58 0.23
N SER A 88 -2.30 9.63 1.36
CA SER A 88 -2.32 8.54 2.34
C SER A 88 -3.46 7.59 2.00
N VAL A 89 -3.14 6.46 1.39
CA VAL A 89 -4.13 5.51 0.86
C VAL A 89 -4.37 4.40 1.86
N GLU A 90 -5.63 4.20 2.21
CA GLU A 90 -6.07 3.13 3.10
C GLU A 90 -7.42 2.56 2.67
N LEU A 91 -7.71 1.32 3.09
CA LEU A 91 -8.98 0.64 2.84
C LEU A 91 -9.99 0.88 3.98
N ASP A 92 -9.52 1.27 5.16
CA ASP A 92 -10.33 1.51 6.36
C ASP A 92 -10.42 3.01 6.66
N GLU A 93 -11.64 3.56 6.62
CA GLU A 93 -11.90 4.97 6.92
C GLU A 93 -11.52 5.34 8.36
N GLY A 94 -11.47 4.38 9.29
CA GLY A 94 -11.02 4.59 10.66
C GLY A 94 -9.55 5.02 10.71
N PHE A 95 -8.68 4.43 9.89
CA PHE A 95 -7.28 4.87 9.77
C PHE A 95 -7.17 6.23 9.11
N LEU A 96 -7.94 6.50 8.05
CA LEU A 96 -7.96 7.82 7.42
C LEU A 96 -8.39 8.91 8.39
N THR A 97 -9.34 8.60 9.27
CA THR A 97 -9.78 9.51 10.34
C THR A 97 -8.65 9.78 11.33
N GLN A 98 -7.89 8.76 11.73
CA GLN A 98 -6.71 8.92 12.61
C GLN A 98 -5.64 9.77 11.93
N ILE A 99 -5.34 9.54 10.65
CA ILE A 99 -4.37 10.33 9.87
C ILE A 99 -4.78 11.80 9.83
N ARG A 100 -6.08 12.10 9.54
CA ARG A 100 -6.60 13.48 9.56
C ARG A 100 -6.42 14.14 10.93
N SER A 101 -6.72 13.41 12.00
CA SER A 101 -6.60 13.90 13.37
C SER A 101 -5.13 14.23 13.71
N LYS A 102 -4.21 13.31 13.43
CA LYS A 102 -2.77 13.52 13.67
C LYS A 102 -2.22 14.68 12.84
N ALA A 103 -2.55 14.73 11.55
CA ALA A 103 -2.13 15.82 10.66
C ALA A 103 -2.60 17.19 11.19
N LYS A 104 -3.84 17.29 11.66
CA LYS A 104 -4.38 18.51 12.29
C LYS A 104 -3.60 18.86 13.56
N THR A 105 -3.38 17.91 14.46
CA THR A 105 -2.67 18.12 15.74
C THR A 105 -1.23 18.57 15.52
N GLU A 106 -0.58 18.05 14.47
CA GLU A 106 0.83 18.31 14.17
C GLU A 106 1.02 19.42 13.11
N ASN A 107 -0.05 20.13 12.74
CA ASN A 107 -0.08 21.20 11.74
C ASN A 107 0.52 20.80 10.38
N VAL A 108 0.31 19.55 9.96
CA VAL A 108 0.69 19.04 8.63
C VAL A 108 -0.50 19.21 7.68
N THR A 109 -0.34 20.04 6.66
CA THR A 109 -1.47 20.50 5.80
C THR A 109 -1.46 19.90 4.40
N ASN A 110 -0.41 19.17 4.01
CA ASN A 110 -0.20 18.63 2.67
C ASN A 110 -0.44 17.11 2.57
N ILE A 111 -1.19 16.54 3.51
CA ILE A 111 -1.70 15.16 3.44
C ILE A 111 -3.09 15.17 2.84
N VAL A 112 -3.33 14.28 1.87
CA VAL A 112 -4.63 14.01 1.25
C VAL A 112 -4.99 12.56 1.55
N PRO A 113 -5.86 12.28 2.52
CA PRO A 113 -6.34 10.93 2.80
C PRO A 113 -7.22 10.42 1.65
N VAL A 114 -6.98 9.20 1.21
CA VAL A 114 -7.65 8.57 0.06
C VAL A 114 -8.18 7.20 0.48
N LEU A 115 -9.49 6.99 0.33
CA LEU A 115 -10.09 5.68 0.49
C LEU A 115 -9.83 4.86 -0.78
N GLY A 116 -8.87 3.95 -0.69
CA GLY A 116 -8.50 3.04 -1.76
C GLY A 116 -9.49 1.89 -1.94
N LYS A 117 -9.20 1.05 -2.92
CA LYS A 117 -9.90 -0.22 -3.18
C LYS A 117 -8.87 -1.34 -3.26
N PHE A 118 -9.30 -2.58 -3.08
CA PHE A 118 -8.43 -3.76 -3.21
C PHE A 118 -7.75 -3.88 -4.58
N THR A 119 -8.34 -3.27 -5.60
CA THR A 119 -7.85 -3.36 -6.99
C THR A 119 -7.23 -2.06 -7.51
N ASP A 120 -7.39 -0.94 -6.79
CA ASP A 120 -6.99 0.39 -7.26
C ASP A 120 -6.74 1.34 -6.09
N PRO A 121 -5.63 2.10 -6.04
CA PRO A 121 -5.38 3.06 -4.99
C PRO A 121 -6.35 4.26 -5.02
N SER A 122 -7.12 4.42 -6.09
CA SER A 122 -8.15 5.45 -6.28
C SER A 122 -7.62 6.90 -6.10
N LEU A 123 -6.37 7.14 -6.54
CA LEU A 123 -5.76 8.46 -6.42
C LEU A 123 -6.50 9.49 -7.29
N PRO A 124 -6.61 10.76 -6.83
CA PRO A 124 -7.37 11.78 -7.53
C PRO A 124 -6.68 12.28 -8.82
N ALA A 125 -5.37 12.05 -8.96
CA ALA A 125 -4.60 12.49 -10.13
C ALA A 125 -3.47 11.49 -10.48
N ARG A 126 -2.99 11.57 -11.73
CA ARG A 126 -1.85 10.78 -12.23
C ARG A 126 -0.57 11.61 -12.17
N ASP A 127 -0.22 12.01 -10.96
CA ASP A 127 0.84 13.00 -10.69
C ASP A 127 1.88 12.50 -9.67
N VAL A 128 1.95 11.19 -9.45
CA VAL A 128 2.80 10.58 -8.41
C VAL A 128 4.26 10.52 -8.86
N ASP A 129 5.14 11.09 -8.03
CA ASP A 129 6.59 10.96 -8.20
C ASP A 129 7.11 9.69 -7.50
N VAL A 130 6.54 9.34 -6.33
CA VAL A 130 6.93 8.16 -5.55
C VAL A 130 5.70 7.45 -5.02
N ALA A 131 5.49 6.20 -5.43
CA ALA A 131 4.56 5.30 -4.79
C ALA A 131 5.33 4.42 -3.79
N PHE A 132 4.92 4.46 -2.53
CA PHE A 132 5.65 3.89 -1.40
C PHE A 132 4.86 2.78 -0.73
N PHE A 133 5.45 1.60 -0.58
CA PHE A 133 4.92 0.45 0.14
C PHE A 133 5.88 0.08 1.28
N HIS A 134 5.38 -0.04 2.48
CA HIS A 134 6.14 -0.54 3.63
C HIS A 134 5.33 -1.55 4.43
N ASP A 135 5.73 -2.81 4.41
CA ASP A 135 5.07 -3.94 5.11
C ASP A 135 3.57 -4.06 4.76
N VAL A 136 3.22 -3.90 3.48
CA VAL A 136 1.81 -3.92 3.06
C VAL A 136 1.57 -4.75 1.80
N LEU A 137 2.56 -4.94 0.95
CA LEU A 137 2.37 -5.63 -0.33
C LEU A 137 1.93 -7.10 -0.13
N HIS A 138 2.32 -7.71 0.97
CA HIS A 138 1.88 -9.08 1.31
C HIS A 138 0.37 -9.18 1.58
N HIS A 139 -0.32 -8.09 1.94
CA HIS A 139 -1.77 -8.04 2.11
C HIS A 139 -2.55 -7.78 0.81
N VAL A 140 -1.87 -7.41 -0.27
CA VAL A 140 -2.51 -7.19 -1.57
C VAL A 140 -2.81 -8.54 -2.25
N GLU A 141 -4.07 -8.80 -2.59
CA GLU A 141 -4.50 -10.09 -3.18
C GLU A 141 -3.98 -10.29 -4.59
N ASN A 142 -4.35 -9.43 -5.52
CA ASN A 142 -3.91 -9.47 -6.91
C ASN A 142 -2.77 -8.47 -7.14
N ARG A 143 -1.58 -8.83 -6.66
CA ARG A 143 -0.41 -7.95 -6.62
C ARG A 143 -0.02 -7.40 -7.99
N ALA A 144 0.01 -8.25 -9.01
CA ALA A 144 0.36 -7.85 -10.38
C ALA A 144 -0.62 -6.79 -10.91
N ALA A 145 -1.93 -7.02 -10.80
CA ALA A 145 -2.94 -6.08 -11.26
C ALA A 145 -2.92 -4.77 -10.44
N TYR A 146 -2.77 -4.86 -9.12
CA TYR A 146 -2.69 -3.69 -8.25
C TYR A 146 -1.46 -2.84 -8.56
N LEU A 147 -0.29 -3.44 -8.69
CA LEU A 147 0.96 -2.75 -9.05
C LEU A 147 0.86 -2.10 -10.44
N LYS A 148 0.18 -2.75 -11.40
CA LYS A 148 -0.11 -2.16 -12.71
C LYS A 148 -1.02 -0.94 -12.59
N SER A 149 -2.04 -0.99 -11.73
CA SER A 149 -2.89 0.17 -11.43
C SER A 149 -2.05 1.30 -10.81
N VAL A 150 -1.27 1.03 -9.76
CA VAL A 150 -0.37 2.00 -9.14
C VAL A 150 0.58 2.63 -10.15
N ALA A 151 1.21 1.83 -11.00
CA ALA A 151 2.13 2.30 -12.05
C ALA A 151 1.46 3.29 -13.01
N SER A 152 0.13 3.18 -13.22
CA SER A 152 -0.62 4.09 -14.09
C SER A 152 -0.77 5.51 -13.52
N TYR A 153 -0.56 5.68 -12.22
CA TYR A 153 -0.61 6.98 -11.54
C TYR A 153 0.75 7.68 -11.50
N LEU A 154 1.84 6.99 -11.85
CA LEU A 154 3.17 7.58 -11.87
C LEU A 154 3.33 8.58 -13.01
N LYS A 155 3.97 9.71 -12.72
CA LYS A 155 4.52 10.63 -13.73
C LYS A 155 5.60 9.93 -14.58
N PRO A 156 5.94 10.49 -15.75
CA PRO A 156 7.20 10.16 -16.40
C PRO A 156 8.37 10.35 -15.41
N GLY A 157 9.19 9.30 -15.25
CA GLY A 157 10.30 9.31 -14.28
C GLY A 157 9.89 9.03 -12.82
N GLY A 158 8.61 8.83 -12.54
CA GLY A 158 8.14 8.36 -11.24
C GLY A 158 8.63 6.94 -10.94
N ARG A 159 8.61 6.57 -9.65
CA ARG A 159 9.12 5.30 -9.15
C ARG A 159 8.18 4.64 -8.15
N ILE A 160 8.27 3.32 -8.06
CA ILE A 160 7.66 2.55 -6.97
C ILE A 160 8.77 2.09 -6.02
N VAL A 161 8.53 2.24 -4.74
CA VAL A 161 9.42 1.79 -3.67
C VAL A 161 8.71 0.73 -2.87
N VAL A 162 9.36 -0.40 -2.67
CA VAL A 162 8.84 -1.51 -1.86
C VAL A 162 9.84 -1.85 -0.76
N ILE A 163 9.37 -1.80 0.47
CA ILE A 163 10.04 -2.34 1.66
C ILE A 163 9.15 -3.47 2.17
N GLU A 164 9.68 -4.69 2.20
CA GLU A 164 8.91 -5.87 2.57
C GLU A 164 9.82 -6.92 3.22
N PHE A 165 9.28 -7.76 4.08
CA PHE A 165 10.03 -8.81 4.76
C PHE A 165 10.63 -9.82 3.77
N ASN A 166 11.87 -10.23 4.03
CA ASN A 166 12.41 -11.42 3.38
C ASN A 166 11.55 -12.63 3.78
N PRO A 167 11.33 -13.61 2.90
CA PRO A 167 10.46 -14.76 3.18
C PRO A 167 10.79 -15.48 4.49
N GLY A 168 12.08 -15.61 4.82
CA GLY A 168 12.56 -16.25 6.04
C GLY A 168 12.31 -15.46 7.33
N ASP A 169 12.07 -14.16 7.23
CA ASP A 169 11.94 -13.22 8.35
C ASP A 169 10.51 -12.71 8.55
N SER A 170 9.59 -13.06 7.63
CA SER A 170 8.19 -12.62 7.68
C SER A 170 7.51 -13.06 8.98
N PRO A 171 6.74 -12.17 9.64
CA PRO A 171 5.90 -12.55 10.78
C PRO A 171 4.75 -13.50 10.38
N HIS A 172 4.47 -13.64 9.07
CA HIS A 172 3.41 -14.47 8.51
C HIS A 172 3.92 -15.83 7.97
N LYS A 173 5.00 -16.40 8.56
CA LYS A 173 5.59 -17.68 8.11
C LYS A 173 4.60 -18.83 8.00
N ALA A 174 3.56 -18.83 8.82
CA ALA A 174 2.51 -19.86 8.82
C ALA A 174 1.49 -19.69 7.68
N GLU A 175 1.53 -18.57 6.95
CA GLU A 175 0.56 -18.18 5.92
C GLU A 175 1.28 -17.95 4.58
N PRO A 176 1.56 -19.01 3.78
CA PRO A 176 2.35 -18.88 2.54
C PRO A 176 1.80 -17.86 1.53
N SER A 177 0.50 -17.59 1.53
CA SER A 177 -0.12 -16.58 0.67
C SER A 177 0.29 -15.14 1.01
N LEU A 178 0.75 -14.91 2.24
CA LEU A 178 1.25 -13.63 2.74
C LEU A 178 2.79 -13.51 2.64
N ILE A 179 3.46 -14.50 2.09
CA ILE A 179 4.91 -14.44 1.85
C ILE A 179 5.15 -13.86 0.45
N VAL A 180 5.92 -12.79 0.39
CA VAL A 180 6.24 -12.08 -0.86
C VAL A 180 7.75 -11.98 -1.00
N SER A 181 8.31 -12.71 -1.97
CA SER A 181 9.73 -12.62 -2.22
C SER A 181 10.08 -11.41 -3.10
N ARG A 182 11.33 -11.02 -3.04
CA ARG A 182 11.90 -9.99 -3.89
C ARG A 182 11.77 -10.33 -5.38
N GLU A 183 11.99 -11.59 -5.74
CA GLU A 183 11.90 -12.08 -7.12
C GLU A 183 10.45 -12.03 -7.63
N GLN A 184 9.49 -12.42 -6.81
CA GLN A 184 8.07 -12.30 -7.14
C GLN A 184 7.68 -10.84 -7.37
N THR A 185 8.11 -9.94 -6.47
CA THR A 185 7.87 -8.50 -6.61
C THR A 185 8.47 -7.96 -7.90
N ALA A 186 9.71 -8.33 -8.22
CA ALA A 186 10.37 -7.92 -9.47
C ALA A 186 9.63 -8.44 -10.72
N GLY A 187 9.09 -9.66 -10.67
CA GLY A 187 8.25 -10.21 -11.74
C GLY A 187 7.00 -9.38 -11.99
N TRP A 188 6.21 -9.08 -10.94
CA TRP A 188 5.00 -8.24 -11.06
C TRP A 188 5.31 -6.80 -11.50
N MET A 189 6.43 -6.23 -11.06
CA MET A 189 6.89 -4.92 -11.52
C MET A 189 7.22 -4.95 -13.01
N ALA A 190 7.88 -6.01 -13.49
CA ALA A 190 8.21 -6.16 -14.91
C ALA A 190 6.96 -6.23 -15.79
N GLU A 191 5.87 -6.88 -15.34
CA GLU A 191 4.58 -6.88 -16.03
C GLU A 191 3.97 -5.47 -16.16
N SER A 192 4.38 -4.55 -15.29
CA SER A 192 3.98 -3.13 -15.31
C SER A 192 4.97 -2.23 -16.04
N GLY A 193 5.99 -2.79 -16.69
CA GLY A 193 7.04 -2.05 -17.40
C GLY A 193 8.05 -1.37 -16.47
N LEU A 194 8.19 -1.87 -15.26
CA LEU A 194 9.10 -1.35 -14.24
C LEU A 194 10.22 -2.38 -13.98
N VAL A 195 11.43 -1.88 -13.77
CA VAL A 195 12.60 -2.70 -13.45
C VAL A 195 13.29 -2.21 -12.19
N PRO A 196 14.01 -3.07 -11.46
CA PRO A 196 14.83 -2.63 -10.33
C PRO A 196 15.83 -1.56 -10.78
N ASP A 197 15.87 -0.44 -10.04
CA ASP A 197 16.78 0.70 -10.25
C ASP A 197 17.80 0.80 -9.11
N ALA A 198 17.36 0.56 -7.87
CA ALA A 198 18.24 0.56 -6.71
C ALA A 198 17.80 -0.49 -5.70
N ASP A 199 18.78 -1.07 -5.00
CA ASP A 199 18.62 -1.98 -3.89
C ASP A 199 19.30 -1.38 -2.66
N ILE A 200 18.52 -1.00 -1.67
CA ILE A 200 18.99 -0.24 -0.51
C ILE A 200 19.14 -1.17 0.69
N GLN A 201 20.38 -1.32 1.15
CA GLN A 201 20.68 -2.12 2.34
C GLN A 201 20.42 -1.27 3.59
N LEU A 202 19.26 -1.46 4.22
CA LEU A 202 18.89 -0.76 5.45
C LEU A 202 18.48 -1.73 6.55
N PHE A 203 17.71 -2.76 6.22
CA PHE A 203 17.15 -3.70 7.17
C PHE A 203 17.86 -5.06 7.07
N PRO A 204 18.06 -5.78 8.17
CA PRO A 204 18.59 -7.15 8.13
C PRO A 204 17.55 -8.18 7.68
N ASP A 205 16.26 -7.87 7.86
CA ASP A 205 15.11 -8.76 7.74
C ASP A 205 14.16 -8.40 6.57
N LYS A 206 14.46 -7.30 5.84
CA LYS A 206 13.63 -6.82 4.74
C LYS A 206 14.46 -6.46 3.52
N TYR A 207 13.86 -6.59 2.33
CA TYR A 207 14.39 -5.96 1.14
C TYR A 207 13.79 -4.56 0.98
N PHE A 208 14.58 -3.65 0.41
CA PHE A 208 14.21 -2.27 0.11
C PHE A 208 14.63 -1.97 -1.33
N VAL A 209 13.69 -2.06 -2.26
CA VAL A 209 13.96 -1.92 -3.70
C VAL A 209 13.18 -0.77 -4.30
N VAL A 210 13.86 -0.01 -5.13
CA VAL A 210 13.28 1.05 -5.99
C VAL A 210 13.10 0.50 -7.39
N TYR A 211 11.92 0.71 -7.97
CA TYR A 211 11.58 0.30 -9.34
C TYR A 211 11.24 1.51 -10.17
N ARG A 212 11.78 1.56 -11.41
CA ARG A 212 11.52 2.63 -12.38
C ARG A 212 11.12 2.07 -13.75
N ARG A 213 10.49 2.89 -14.56
CA ARG A 213 10.34 2.57 -15.99
C ARG A 213 11.72 2.55 -16.66
N LYS A 214 11.89 1.63 -17.62
CA LYS A 214 13.04 1.63 -18.53
C LYS A 214 13.05 2.88 -19.37
#